data_5fbad4ff1d44fc061d7b4eeef4fc2dbe
#
_entry.id   5fbad4ff1d44fc061d7b4eeef4fc2dbe
#
_cell.length_a   1.000
_cell.length_b   1.000
_cell.length_c   1.000
_cell.angle_alpha   90.00
_cell.angle_beta   90.00
_cell.angle_gamma   90.00
#
_symmetry.space_group_name_H-M   'P 1'
#
loop_
_entity.id
_entity.type
_entity.pdbx_description
1 polymer ?
#
loop_
_entity_poly.entity_id
_entity_poly.type
_entity_poly.pdbx_seq_one_letter_code
_entity_poly.pdbx_strand_id
1 'polypeptide(L)'
;MLELQHLTVQSKDRIILEDVSFQLGEFQSLAIVGESGSGKSTLLKVLLGLPLRDLCIAKGQYRWQGEEQLQQASPFSFVGSEIAWISQQAGRFFYDRRTIENHYKDLVNSLKGRTPNIRSFKECMDLVGLEAKKIAPAYPFELSGGMMQRVAIALSLVSYPKILLADEPTSALDVVTKLEIVDLLARLKREEGLSLLLVTHDMAVAAALS
;
A
#
# COMPACT_ATOMS: atom_id res chain seq x y z
N MET A 1 -1.55 -12.35 11.78
CA MET A 1 -2.05 -10.99 11.58
C MET A 1 -2.97 -10.89 10.36
N LEU A 2 -2.48 -11.20 9.14
CA LEU A 2 -3.28 -11.32 7.92
C LEU A 2 -3.21 -12.77 7.44
N GLU A 3 -4.36 -13.37 7.15
CA GLU A 3 -4.45 -14.76 6.69
C GLU A 3 -5.45 -14.84 5.53
N LEU A 4 -5.03 -15.43 4.44
CA LEU A 4 -5.85 -15.70 3.27
C LEU A 4 -5.83 -17.21 3.00
N GLN A 5 -7.00 -17.83 2.87
CA GLN A 5 -7.13 -19.26 2.65
C GLN A 5 -8.04 -19.55 1.46
N HIS A 6 -7.55 -20.35 0.53
CA HIS A 6 -8.30 -20.89 -0.61
C HIS A 6 -9.07 -19.87 -1.43
N LEU A 7 -8.53 -18.62 -1.55
CA LEU A 7 -9.19 -17.56 -2.30
C LEU A 7 -9.28 -17.91 -3.80
N THR A 8 -10.49 -17.92 -4.32
CA THR A 8 -10.75 -18.01 -5.75
C THR A 8 -11.60 -16.82 -6.19
N VAL A 9 -11.12 -16.06 -7.16
CA VAL A 9 -11.81 -14.93 -7.77
C VAL A 9 -12.00 -15.20 -9.25
N GLN A 10 -13.21 -14.98 -9.74
CA GLN A 10 -13.57 -15.27 -11.13
C GLN A 10 -14.42 -14.17 -11.76
N SER A 11 -14.38 -14.09 -13.09
CA SER A 11 -15.38 -13.44 -13.93
C SER A 11 -16.41 -14.47 -14.40
N LYS A 12 -17.37 -14.05 -15.24
CA LYS A 12 -18.31 -14.96 -15.87
C LYS A 12 -17.62 -16.06 -16.70
N ASP A 13 -16.49 -15.71 -17.33
CA ASP A 13 -15.87 -16.53 -18.36
C ASP A 13 -14.53 -17.16 -17.98
N ARG A 14 -13.92 -16.70 -16.88
CA ARG A 14 -12.59 -17.18 -16.48
C ARG A 14 -12.30 -17.00 -14.99
N ILE A 15 -11.43 -17.86 -14.46
CA ILE A 15 -10.82 -17.73 -13.14
C ILE A 15 -9.66 -16.72 -13.24
N ILE A 16 -9.60 -15.77 -12.32
CA ILE A 16 -8.55 -14.76 -12.23
C ILE A 16 -7.54 -15.11 -11.14
N LEU A 17 -8.02 -15.57 -9.99
CA LEU A 17 -7.23 -16.12 -8.89
C LEU A 17 -7.77 -17.50 -8.57
N GLU A 18 -6.92 -18.49 -8.45
CA GLU A 18 -7.29 -19.86 -8.17
C GLU A 18 -6.57 -20.38 -6.93
N ASP A 19 -7.34 -20.70 -5.90
CA ASP A 19 -6.88 -21.37 -4.67
C ASP A 19 -5.69 -20.69 -3.97
N VAL A 20 -5.69 -19.37 -3.90
CA VAL A 20 -4.59 -18.59 -3.32
C VAL A 20 -4.67 -18.64 -1.80
N SER A 21 -3.57 -19.06 -1.16
CA SER A 21 -3.45 -19.12 0.29
C SER A 21 -2.08 -18.58 0.73
N PHE A 22 -2.06 -17.74 1.75
CA PHE A 22 -0.85 -17.28 2.43
C PHE A 22 -1.17 -16.66 3.78
N GLN A 23 -0.12 -16.48 4.59
CA GLN A 23 -0.18 -15.77 5.87
C GLN A 23 0.91 -14.72 5.93
N LEU A 24 0.62 -13.60 6.56
CA LEU A 24 1.59 -12.56 6.88
C LEU A 24 1.48 -12.26 8.38
N GLY A 25 2.53 -12.61 9.11
CA GLY A 25 2.68 -12.34 10.54
C GLY A 25 3.14 -10.90 10.80
N GLU A 26 3.29 -10.59 12.08
CA GLU A 26 3.86 -9.30 12.50
C GLU A 26 5.36 -9.25 12.16
N PHE A 27 5.83 -8.08 11.73
CA PHE A 27 7.22 -7.80 11.36
C PHE A 27 7.76 -8.65 10.20
N GLN A 28 6.89 -9.34 9.48
CA GLN A 28 7.26 -10.17 8.34
C GLN A 28 7.14 -9.42 7.01
N SER A 29 7.84 -9.91 6.00
CA SER A 29 7.63 -9.53 4.61
C SER A 29 7.17 -10.72 3.79
N LEU A 30 6.29 -10.46 2.85
CA LEU A 30 5.85 -11.41 1.84
C LEU A 30 5.87 -10.72 0.48
N ALA A 31 6.60 -11.29 -0.47
CA ALA A 31 6.57 -10.82 -1.86
C ALA A 31 5.72 -11.75 -2.71
N ILE A 32 4.79 -11.16 -3.44
CA ILE A 32 3.98 -11.83 -4.46
C ILE A 32 4.51 -11.42 -5.82
N VAL A 33 5.12 -12.39 -6.50
CA VAL A 33 5.78 -12.15 -7.79
C VAL A 33 4.98 -12.79 -8.91
N GLY A 34 4.90 -12.12 -10.05
CA GLY A 34 4.22 -12.66 -11.23
C GLY A 34 4.17 -11.67 -12.38
N GLU A 35 3.88 -12.17 -13.57
CA GLU A 35 3.78 -11.37 -14.78
C GLU A 35 2.62 -10.37 -14.74
N SER A 36 2.64 -9.38 -15.63
CA SER A 36 1.51 -8.46 -15.80
C SER A 36 0.24 -9.25 -16.20
N GLY A 37 -0.87 -8.92 -15.55
CA GLY A 37 -2.15 -9.62 -15.80
C GLY A 37 -2.35 -10.93 -15.01
N SER A 38 -1.41 -11.36 -14.16
CA SER A 38 -1.54 -12.58 -13.33
C SER A 38 -2.51 -12.47 -12.15
N GLY A 39 -3.26 -11.38 -12.02
CA GLY A 39 -4.24 -11.22 -10.94
C GLY A 39 -3.75 -10.50 -9.67
N LYS A 40 -2.47 -10.08 -9.61
CA LYS A 40 -1.89 -9.43 -8.42
C LYS A 40 -2.69 -8.23 -7.90
N SER A 41 -3.06 -7.33 -8.79
CA SER A 41 -3.88 -6.16 -8.43
C SER A 41 -5.31 -6.54 -8.02
N THR A 42 -5.84 -7.66 -8.53
CA THR A 42 -7.13 -8.22 -8.08
C THR A 42 -7.01 -8.72 -6.63
N LEU A 43 -5.93 -9.41 -6.32
CA LEU A 43 -5.65 -9.86 -4.96
C LEU A 43 -5.56 -8.68 -3.97
N LEU A 44 -4.82 -7.61 -4.34
CA LEU A 44 -4.74 -6.41 -3.50
C LEU A 44 -6.12 -5.75 -3.30
N LYS A 45 -6.97 -5.71 -4.33
CA LYS A 45 -8.34 -5.20 -4.19
C LYS A 45 -9.16 -6.02 -3.18
N VAL A 46 -9.03 -7.35 -3.19
CA VAL A 46 -9.68 -8.21 -2.18
C VAL A 46 -9.17 -7.86 -0.79
N LEU A 47 -7.85 -7.77 -0.59
CA LEU A 47 -7.26 -7.47 0.71
C LEU A 47 -7.63 -6.08 1.25
N LEU A 48 -7.89 -5.12 0.36
CA LEU A 48 -8.31 -3.77 0.70
C LEU A 48 -9.85 -3.61 0.80
N GLY A 49 -10.62 -4.64 0.50
CA GLY A 49 -12.07 -4.54 0.41
C GLY A 49 -12.54 -3.57 -0.66
N LEU A 50 -11.81 -3.44 -1.76
CA LEU A 50 -12.17 -2.56 -2.88
C LEU A 50 -13.11 -3.27 -3.86
N PRO A 51 -13.98 -2.52 -4.56
CA PRO A 51 -14.91 -3.10 -5.51
C PRO A 51 -14.22 -3.92 -6.60
N LEU A 52 -14.69 -5.14 -6.81
CA LEU A 52 -14.25 -6.05 -7.85
C LEU A 52 -15.22 -5.93 -9.04
N ARG A 53 -15.03 -4.93 -9.91
CA ARG A 53 -15.88 -4.73 -11.09
C ARG A 53 -15.89 -6.01 -11.94
N ASP A 54 -17.09 -6.51 -12.26
CA ASP A 54 -17.30 -7.70 -13.11
C ASP A 54 -16.62 -9.00 -12.60
N LEU A 55 -16.12 -8.99 -11.36
CA LEU A 55 -15.53 -10.15 -10.71
C LEU A 55 -16.29 -10.48 -9.42
N CYS A 56 -16.28 -11.77 -9.07
CA CYS A 56 -16.82 -12.22 -7.79
C CYS A 56 -15.84 -13.15 -7.07
N ILE A 57 -15.91 -13.15 -5.76
CA ILE A 57 -15.21 -14.12 -4.91
C ILE A 57 -16.06 -15.38 -4.91
N ALA A 58 -15.55 -16.48 -5.51
CA ALA A 58 -16.26 -17.75 -5.60
C ALA A 58 -16.11 -18.57 -4.32
N LYS A 59 -14.93 -18.53 -3.70
CA LYS A 59 -14.63 -19.18 -2.42
C LYS A 59 -13.42 -18.53 -1.76
N GLY A 60 -13.20 -18.81 -0.48
CA GLY A 60 -12.04 -18.40 0.29
C GLY A 60 -12.44 -17.81 1.63
N GLN A 61 -11.41 -17.59 2.45
CA GLN A 61 -11.53 -16.88 3.73
C GLN A 61 -10.42 -15.84 3.80
N TYR A 62 -10.75 -14.67 4.29
CA TYR A 62 -9.79 -13.62 4.59
C TYR A 62 -9.95 -13.16 6.02
N ARG A 63 -8.93 -13.34 6.84
CA ARG A 63 -8.95 -12.91 8.24
C ARG A 63 -7.94 -11.81 8.49
N TRP A 64 -8.42 -10.77 9.14
CA TRP A 64 -7.60 -9.71 9.72
C TRP A 64 -7.66 -9.80 11.23
N GLN A 65 -6.50 -10.01 11.89
CA GLN A 65 -6.41 -10.20 13.35
C GLN A 65 -7.34 -11.29 13.90
N GLY A 66 -7.57 -12.36 13.11
CA GLY A 66 -8.44 -13.49 13.46
C GLY A 66 -9.90 -13.32 13.06
N GLU A 67 -10.35 -12.13 12.69
CA GLU A 67 -11.72 -11.86 12.28
C GLU A 67 -11.92 -12.02 10.77
N GLU A 68 -13.00 -12.71 10.38
CA GLU A 68 -13.38 -12.92 8.98
C GLU A 68 -13.84 -11.60 8.33
N GLN A 69 -13.31 -11.30 7.14
CA GLN A 69 -13.52 -10.02 6.47
C GLN A 69 -14.39 -10.09 5.20
N LEU A 70 -14.39 -11.21 4.47
CA LEU A 70 -15.08 -11.28 3.17
C LEU A 70 -16.60 -11.08 3.24
N GLN A 71 -17.17 -11.26 4.44
CA GLN A 71 -18.60 -11.06 4.69
C GLN A 71 -18.93 -9.65 5.20
N GLN A 72 -17.94 -8.80 5.40
CA GLN A 72 -18.13 -7.46 5.95
C GLN A 72 -18.41 -6.42 4.87
N ALA A 73 -18.91 -5.26 5.30
CA ALA A 73 -19.11 -4.12 4.40
C ALA A 73 -17.77 -3.59 3.86
N SER A 74 -17.75 -3.26 2.59
CA SER A 74 -16.58 -2.72 1.87
C SER A 74 -16.66 -1.18 1.77
N PRO A 75 -15.53 -0.46 1.88
CA PRO A 75 -14.19 -0.93 2.20
C PRO A 75 -14.05 -1.27 3.69
N PHE A 76 -13.07 -2.14 4.02
CA PHE A 76 -12.83 -2.55 5.40
C PHE A 76 -12.40 -1.38 6.28
N SER A 77 -12.86 -1.35 7.53
CA SER A 77 -12.65 -0.23 8.46
C SER A 77 -11.17 -0.02 8.84
N PHE A 78 -10.36 -1.07 8.83
CA PHE A 78 -8.94 -1.02 9.16
C PHE A 78 -8.04 -0.53 8.00
N VAL A 79 -8.56 -0.43 6.77
CA VAL A 79 -7.81 0.10 5.62
C VAL A 79 -7.65 1.61 5.76
N GLY A 80 -6.43 2.09 5.63
CA GLY A 80 -6.03 3.47 5.86
C GLY A 80 -5.67 3.79 7.31
N SER A 81 -6.10 2.99 8.29
CA SER A 81 -5.69 3.13 9.70
C SER A 81 -4.64 2.10 10.12
N GLU A 82 -4.88 0.82 9.90
CA GLU A 82 -3.97 -0.27 10.28
C GLU A 82 -3.26 -0.92 9.08
N ILE A 83 -3.88 -0.87 7.90
CA ILE A 83 -3.28 -1.29 6.64
C ILE A 83 -3.14 -0.06 5.74
N ALA A 84 -1.91 0.29 5.42
CA ALA A 84 -1.58 1.32 4.43
C ALA A 84 -1.36 0.69 3.05
N TRP A 85 -1.59 1.47 2.01
CA TRP A 85 -1.41 1.03 0.63
C TRP A 85 -0.67 2.07 -0.20
N ILE A 86 0.34 1.59 -0.94
CA ILE A 86 1.05 2.35 -1.96
C ILE A 86 0.74 1.69 -3.30
N SER A 87 0.17 2.44 -4.24
CA SER A 87 -0.13 1.95 -5.58
C SER A 87 1.05 2.10 -6.54
N GLN A 88 0.99 1.39 -7.63
CA GLN A 88 1.95 1.44 -8.74
C GLN A 88 2.20 2.86 -9.27
N GLN A 89 1.20 3.72 -9.25
CA GLN A 89 1.30 5.09 -9.74
C GLN A 89 0.95 6.07 -8.61
N ALA A 90 1.94 6.36 -7.77
CA ALA A 90 1.79 7.24 -6.62
C ALA A 90 1.11 8.57 -6.94
N GLY A 91 1.48 9.19 -8.07
CA GLY A 91 0.92 10.48 -8.49
C GLY A 91 -0.60 10.49 -8.74
N ARG A 92 -1.22 9.33 -9.06
CA ARG A 92 -2.66 9.27 -9.36
C ARG A 92 -3.58 9.53 -8.16
N PHE A 93 -3.07 9.47 -6.95
CA PHE A 93 -3.85 9.74 -5.74
C PHE A 93 -3.85 11.21 -5.35
N PHE A 94 -3.05 12.03 -6.04
CA PHE A 94 -2.93 13.45 -5.76
C PHE A 94 -3.68 14.26 -6.80
N TYR A 95 -4.49 15.21 -6.32
CA TYR A 95 -5.14 16.18 -7.17
C TYR A 95 -4.15 17.28 -7.55
N ASP A 96 -3.91 17.49 -8.83
CA ASP A 96 -2.91 18.44 -9.34
C ASP A 96 -3.08 19.89 -8.85
N ARG A 97 -4.30 20.28 -8.48
CA ARG A 97 -4.63 21.63 -8.02
C ARG A 97 -4.62 21.81 -6.51
N ARG A 98 -4.06 20.86 -5.78
CA ARG A 98 -3.93 20.91 -4.32
C ARG A 98 -2.47 20.71 -3.92
N THR A 99 -2.01 21.49 -2.92
CA THR A 99 -0.67 21.32 -2.37
C THR A 99 -0.56 20.01 -1.60
N ILE A 100 0.67 19.51 -1.42
CA ILE A 100 0.92 18.28 -0.67
C ILE A 100 0.43 18.40 0.78
N GLU A 101 0.61 19.57 1.42
CA GLU A 101 0.08 19.80 2.77
C GLU A 101 -1.45 19.70 2.83
N ASN A 102 -2.16 20.16 1.78
CA ASN A 102 -3.61 20.03 1.73
C ASN A 102 -4.05 18.58 1.57
N HIS A 103 -3.32 17.76 0.80
CA HIS A 103 -3.57 16.31 0.73
C HIS A 103 -3.37 15.65 2.09
N TYR A 104 -2.31 16.00 2.81
CA TYR A 104 -2.11 15.53 4.17
C TYR A 104 -3.27 15.92 5.09
N LYS A 105 -3.73 17.18 5.05
CA LYS A 105 -4.87 17.65 5.87
C LYS A 105 -6.16 16.89 5.57
N ASP A 106 -6.43 16.60 4.29
CA ASP A 106 -7.60 15.80 3.89
C ASP A 106 -7.50 14.37 4.42
N LEU A 107 -6.32 13.76 4.30
CA LEU A 107 -6.06 12.42 4.83
C LEU A 107 -6.26 12.37 6.34
N VAL A 108 -5.66 13.30 7.08
CA VAL A 108 -5.84 13.41 8.54
C VAL A 108 -7.32 13.56 8.90
N ASN A 109 -8.06 14.39 8.17
CA ASN A 109 -9.50 14.54 8.42
C ASN A 109 -10.28 13.24 8.18
N SER A 110 -9.91 12.44 7.19
CA SER A 110 -10.53 11.15 6.90
C SER A 110 -10.23 10.07 7.95
N LEU A 111 -9.14 10.23 8.69
CA LEU A 111 -8.68 9.31 9.74
C LEU A 111 -9.19 9.67 11.13
N LYS A 112 -9.85 10.83 11.32
CA LYS A 112 -10.41 11.24 12.61
C LYS A 112 -11.40 10.20 13.12
N GLY A 113 -11.19 9.74 14.37
CA GLY A 113 -12.01 8.71 15.01
C GLY A 113 -11.69 7.27 14.57
N ARG A 114 -10.78 7.06 13.62
CA ARG A 114 -10.36 5.75 13.12
C ARG A 114 -9.01 5.29 13.65
N THR A 115 -8.15 6.23 14.03
CA THR A 115 -6.85 5.96 14.66
C THR A 115 -6.61 6.94 15.80
N PRO A 116 -6.03 6.48 16.93
CA PRO A 116 -5.72 7.36 18.07
C PRO A 116 -4.53 8.26 17.80
N ASN A 117 -3.60 7.83 16.95
CA ASN A 117 -2.33 8.50 16.69
C ASN A 117 -2.20 8.88 15.22
N ILE A 118 -1.75 10.11 14.98
CA ILE A 118 -1.53 10.65 13.63
C ILE A 118 -0.17 11.37 13.66
N ARG A 119 0.72 10.99 12.73
CA ARG A 119 1.99 11.68 12.54
C ARG A 119 1.76 13.09 12.02
N SER A 120 2.53 14.05 12.51
CA SER A 120 2.57 15.38 11.93
C SER A 120 3.13 15.33 10.50
N PHE A 121 2.81 16.35 9.69
CA PHE A 121 3.36 16.47 8.34
C PHE A 121 4.89 16.45 8.32
N LYS A 122 5.51 17.12 9.31
CA LYS A 122 6.97 17.15 9.44
C LYS A 122 7.53 15.75 9.68
N GLU A 123 7.00 15.01 10.64
CA GLU A 123 7.44 13.63 10.92
C GLU A 123 7.30 12.73 9.69
N CYS A 124 6.18 12.84 8.96
CA CYS A 124 5.99 12.09 7.70
C CYS A 124 7.11 12.40 6.68
N MET A 125 7.45 13.68 6.48
CA MET A 125 8.50 14.07 5.54
C MET A 125 9.89 13.65 6.00
N ASP A 126 10.18 13.77 7.30
CA ASP A 126 11.45 13.34 7.90
C ASP A 126 11.69 11.82 7.67
N LEU A 127 10.66 10.98 7.79
CA LEU A 127 10.75 9.53 7.53
C LEU A 127 11.31 9.19 6.15
N VAL A 128 11.03 10.01 5.16
CA VAL A 128 11.41 9.75 3.76
C VAL A 128 12.55 10.65 3.28
N GLY A 129 13.16 11.42 4.19
CA GLY A 129 14.29 12.30 3.89
C GLY A 129 13.91 13.52 3.04
N LEU A 130 12.69 14.03 3.17
CA LEU A 130 12.22 15.22 2.48
C LEU A 130 12.12 16.42 3.45
N GLU A 131 12.41 17.62 2.96
CA GLU A 131 12.30 18.85 3.73
C GLU A 131 10.85 19.35 3.75
N ALA A 132 10.17 19.17 4.90
CA ALA A 132 8.74 19.51 5.05
C ALA A 132 8.37 20.91 4.58
N LYS A 133 9.22 21.92 4.87
CA LYS A 133 8.96 23.32 4.48
C LYS A 133 8.95 23.52 2.95
N LYS A 134 9.71 22.74 2.21
CA LYS A 134 9.74 22.80 0.73
C LYS A 134 8.60 22.00 0.12
N ILE A 135 8.25 20.88 0.72
CA ILE A 135 7.21 19.98 0.22
C ILE A 135 5.81 20.49 0.52
N ALA A 136 5.59 21.12 1.67
CA ALA A 136 4.27 21.57 2.09
C ALA A 136 3.53 22.44 1.05
N PRO A 137 4.14 23.49 0.48
CA PRO A 137 3.49 24.36 -0.50
C PRO A 137 3.51 23.79 -1.92
N ALA A 138 4.30 22.72 -2.19
CA ALA A 138 4.47 22.19 -3.54
C ALA A 138 3.18 21.52 -4.05
N TYR A 139 2.96 21.64 -5.34
CA TYR A 139 1.94 20.88 -6.05
C TYR A 139 2.51 19.54 -6.58
N PRO A 140 1.68 18.51 -6.80
CA PRO A 140 2.14 17.22 -7.28
C PRO A 140 3.02 17.29 -8.55
N PHE A 141 2.65 18.12 -9.50
CA PHE A 141 3.38 18.27 -10.77
C PHE A 141 4.74 18.98 -10.65
N GLU A 142 5.02 19.62 -9.51
CA GLU A 142 6.33 20.27 -9.23
C GLU A 142 7.35 19.29 -8.66
N LEU A 143 6.92 18.07 -8.30
CA LEU A 143 7.78 17.05 -7.70
C LEU A 143 8.32 16.10 -8.77
N SER A 144 9.57 15.67 -8.62
CA SER A 144 10.10 14.57 -9.43
C SER A 144 9.37 13.26 -9.10
N GLY A 145 9.46 12.25 -10.00
CA GLY A 145 8.83 10.95 -9.76
C GLY A 145 9.27 10.30 -8.44
N GLY A 146 10.57 10.37 -8.14
CA GLY A 146 11.10 9.85 -6.87
C GLY A 146 10.63 10.63 -5.64
N MET A 147 10.54 11.97 -5.74
CA MET A 147 9.98 12.79 -4.65
C MET A 147 8.49 12.49 -4.44
N MET A 148 7.72 12.34 -5.52
CA MET A 148 6.30 11.98 -5.45
C MET A 148 6.12 10.60 -4.80
N GLN A 149 6.95 9.63 -5.16
CA GLN A 149 6.94 8.30 -4.56
C GLN A 149 7.24 8.35 -3.06
N ARG A 150 8.27 9.12 -2.65
CA ARG A 150 8.60 9.35 -1.24
C ARG A 150 7.45 10.01 -0.48
N VAL A 151 6.79 11.02 -1.07
CA VAL A 151 5.60 11.67 -0.48
C VAL A 151 4.45 10.67 -0.31
N ALA A 152 4.17 9.82 -1.31
CA ALA A 152 3.13 8.80 -1.20
C ALA A 152 3.43 7.77 -0.10
N ILE A 153 4.68 7.32 0.01
CA ILE A 153 5.14 6.46 1.11
C ILE A 153 4.94 7.18 2.46
N ALA A 154 5.40 8.42 2.58
CA ALA A 154 5.28 9.21 3.81
C ALA A 154 3.83 9.34 4.29
N LEU A 155 2.92 9.72 3.37
CA LEU A 155 1.52 9.90 3.70
C LEU A 155 0.79 8.58 3.99
N SER A 156 1.23 7.45 3.38
CA SER A 156 0.69 6.14 3.72
C SER A 156 0.97 5.73 5.17
N LEU A 157 2.04 6.26 5.77
CA LEU A 157 2.47 5.95 7.13
C LEU A 157 1.91 6.90 8.20
N VAL A 158 1.04 7.82 7.84
CA VAL A 158 0.51 8.87 8.74
C VAL A 158 -0.23 8.31 9.95
N SER A 159 -0.89 7.15 9.80
CA SER A 159 -1.72 6.49 10.82
C SER A 159 -0.99 5.46 11.69
N TYR A 160 0.32 5.33 11.57
CA TYR A 160 1.11 4.25 12.19
C TYR A 160 0.56 2.86 11.83
N PRO A 161 0.45 2.53 10.53
CA PRO A 161 -0.13 1.25 10.11
C PRO A 161 0.73 0.07 10.56
N LYS A 162 0.11 -1.11 10.70
CA LYS A 162 0.79 -2.38 11.02
C LYS A 162 1.33 -3.06 9.77
N ILE A 163 0.62 -2.90 8.64
CA ILE A 163 0.99 -3.46 7.34
C ILE A 163 1.08 -2.35 6.29
N LEU A 164 2.11 -2.44 5.47
CA LEU A 164 2.24 -1.69 4.23
C LEU A 164 2.03 -2.65 3.04
N LEU A 165 0.96 -2.43 2.27
CA LEU A 165 0.76 -3.08 0.98
C LEU A 165 1.40 -2.22 -0.10
N ALA A 166 2.38 -2.75 -0.82
CA ALA A 166 3.08 -2.02 -1.89
C ALA A 166 2.84 -2.71 -3.24
N ASP A 167 2.10 -2.04 -4.13
CA ASP A 167 1.81 -2.50 -5.49
C ASP A 167 2.81 -1.88 -6.46
N GLU A 168 3.80 -2.66 -6.87
CA GLU A 168 4.86 -2.26 -7.80
C GLU A 168 5.48 -0.89 -7.48
N PRO A 169 5.96 -0.66 -6.25
CA PRO A 169 6.30 0.68 -5.75
C PRO A 169 7.48 1.35 -6.49
N THR A 170 8.13 0.63 -7.40
CA THR A 170 9.32 1.10 -8.11
C THR A 170 9.22 1.01 -9.65
N SER A 171 8.07 0.56 -10.19
CA SER A 171 7.93 0.24 -11.63
C SER A 171 8.05 1.43 -12.58
N ALA A 172 7.77 2.65 -12.09
CA ALA A 172 7.80 3.87 -12.90
C ALA A 172 9.06 4.73 -12.66
N LEU A 173 10.09 4.18 -11.98
CA LEU A 173 11.27 4.91 -11.56
C LEU A 173 12.51 4.47 -12.36
N ASP A 174 13.45 5.39 -12.53
CA ASP A 174 14.79 5.06 -13.05
C ASP A 174 15.56 4.17 -12.06
N VAL A 175 16.65 3.56 -12.53
CA VAL A 175 17.39 2.56 -11.76
C VAL A 175 17.93 3.10 -10.43
N VAL A 176 18.44 4.34 -10.40
CA VAL A 176 19.02 4.93 -9.19
C VAL A 176 17.92 5.20 -8.17
N THR A 177 16.88 5.90 -8.58
CA THR A 177 15.71 6.21 -7.73
C THR A 177 15.03 4.94 -7.22
N LYS A 178 14.96 3.88 -8.06
CA LYS A 178 14.43 2.57 -7.66
C LYS A 178 15.21 1.99 -6.48
N LEU A 179 16.54 1.97 -6.54
CA LEU A 179 17.37 1.47 -5.44
C LEU A 179 17.15 2.28 -4.16
N GLU A 180 17.09 3.61 -4.27
CA GLU A 180 16.80 4.49 -3.13
C GLU A 180 15.44 4.20 -2.48
N ILE A 181 14.40 3.90 -3.27
CA ILE A 181 13.07 3.54 -2.73
C ILE A 181 13.09 2.16 -2.09
N VAL A 182 13.82 1.19 -2.64
CA VAL A 182 14.00 -0.14 -2.04
C VAL A 182 14.68 -0.01 -0.67
N ASP A 183 15.79 0.74 -0.58
CA ASP A 183 16.51 0.98 0.67
C ASP A 183 15.61 1.72 1.69
N LEU A 184 14.85 2.71 1.24
CA LEU A 184 13.88 3.42 2.07
C LEU A 184 12.84 2.45 2.67
N LEU A 185 12.22 1.60 1.85
CA LEU A 185 11.22 0.63 2.33
C LEU A 185 11.83 -0.39 3.30
N ALA A 186 13.05 -0.88 3.03
CA ALA A 186 13.78 -1.79 3.92
C ALA A 186 14.08 -1.12 5.27
N ARG A 187 14.49 0.16 5.27
CA ARG A 187 14.72 0.95 6.47
C ARG A 187 13.41 1.17 7.26
N LEU A 188 12.35 1.64 6.60
CA LEU A 188 11.05 1.88 7.23
C LEU A 188 10.48 0.61 7.85
N LYS A 189 10.60 -0.53 7.17
CA LYS A 189 10.20 -1.83 7.74
C LYS A 189 10.86 -2.09 9.09
N ARG A 190 12.17 -1.87 9.20
CA ARG A 190 12.93 -2.13 10.43
C ARG A 190 12.64 -1.11 11.53
N GLU A 191 12.65 0.19 11.17
CA GLU A 191 12.55 1.29 12.13
C GLU A 191 11.13 1.48 12.66
N GLU A 192 10.12 1.27 11.80
CA GLU A 192 8.71 1.46 12.14
C GLU A 192 8.01 0.16 12.57
N GLY A 193 8.72 -0.98 12.53
CA GLY A 193 8.13 -2.27 12.89
C GLY A 193 7.00 -2.69 11.95
N LEU A 194 7.11 -2.39 10.65
CA LEU A 194 6.07 -2.69 9.67
C LEU A 194 6.17 -4.13 9.15
N SER A 195 5.03 -4.75 8.94
CA SER A 195 4.94 -5.90 8.03
C SER A 195 4.75 -5.38 6.61
N LEU A 196 5.39 -6.04 5.64
CA LEU A 196 5.35 -5.63 4.24
C LEU A 196 4.74 -6.73 3.36
N LEU A 197 3.67 -6.41 2.64
CA LEU A 197 3.21 -7.22 1.52
C LEU A 197 3.55 -6.48 0.22
N LEU A 198 4.52 -7.01 -0.48
CA LEU A 198 5.01 -6.47 -1.75
C LEU A 198 4.41 -7.24 -2.92
N VAL A 199 3.88 -6.52 -3.88
CA VAL A 199 3.51 -7.06 -5.19
C VAL A 199 4.46 -6.48 -6.23
N THR A 200 5.15 -7.32 -6.98
CA THR A 200 6.10 -6.88 -8.00
C THR A 200 6.29 -7.95 -9.08
N HIS A 201 6.77 -7.54 -10.24
CA HIS A 201 7.32 -8.44 -11.27
C HIS A 201 8.85 -8.48 -11.23
N ASP A 202 9.48 -7.70 -10.35
CA ASP A 202 10.93 -7.58 -10.22
C ASP A 202 11.45 -8.47 -9.10
N MET A 203 12.15 -9.55 -9.48
CA MET A 203 12.73 -10.52 -8.54
C MET A 203 13.81 -9.92 -7.65
N ALA A 204 14.57 -8.92 -8.14
CA ALA A 204 15.61 -8.28 -7.33
C ALA A 204 14.99 -7.44 -6.21
N VAL A 205 13.91 -6.70 -6.51
CA VAL A 205 13.15 -5.94 -5.51
C VAL A 205 12.49 -6.89 -4.50
N ALA A 206 11.91 -7.99 -4.97
CA ALA A 206 11.33 -9.01 -4.11
C ALA A 206 12.36 -9.57 -3.12
N ALA A 207 13.52 -9.99 -3.62
CA ALA A 207 14.60 -10.55 -2.79
C ALA A 207 15.20 -9.55 -1.79
N ALA A 208 15.22 -8.25 -2.13
CA ALA A 208 15.74 -7.20 -1.24
C ALA A 208 14.81 -6.84 -0.09
N LEU A 209 13.49 -7.07 -0.23
CA LEU A 209 12.46 -6.62 0.72
C LEU A 209 11.75 -7.77 1.47
N SER A 210 11.96 -9.04 1.05
CA SER A 210 11.34 -10.23 1.68
C SER A 210 12.00 -10.63 2.98
#